data_d9cad1181f63909e64136362b1099fec
#
_entry.id   d9cad1181f63909e64136362b1099fec
#
_cell.length_a   1.000
_cell.length_b   1.000
_cell.length_c   1.000
_cell.angle_alpha   90.00
_cell.angle_beta   90.00
_cell.angle_gamma   90.00
#
_symmetry.space_group_name_H-M   'P 1'
#
loop_
_entity.id
_entity.type
_entity.pdbx_description
1 polymer ?
#
loop_
_entity_poly.entity_id
_entity_poly.type
_entity_poly.pdbx_seq_one_letter_code
_entity_poly.pdbx_strand_id
1 'polypeptide(L)'
;LEDIVQTVNVDIAIVGAGGGGLRAAIAAAEANPNLKIALVSKVYPMRSHTVAAEGGAAAVIKEEDSYDKHFHDTVAGGDWLCEQDVVEYFVEHSPVEMTQLERWGCPWSRKADGDVNVRRFGGMKIERTWFAADKTGFHLLHTLFQTSIQYPQIQRFDEHFVLDILVDDGHARGMVAMNK
;
A
#
# COMPACT_ATOMS: atom_id res chain seq x y z
N LEU A 1 -35.13 4.75 19.38
CA LEU A 1 -34.25 3.67 18.89
C LEU A 1 -34.30 3.54 17.36
N GLU A 2 -34.80 4.58 16.70
CA GLU A 2 -34.73 4.72 15.23
C GLU A 2 -33.34 5.25 14.89
N ASP A 3 -32.69 4.63 13.88
CA ASP A 3 -31.42 4.99 13.25
C ASP A 3 -30.11 4.51 13.90
N ILE A 4 -30.06 3.28 14.33
CA ILE A 4 -28.78 2.63 14.69
C ILE A 4 -28.03 2.12 13.44
N VAL A 5 -28.72 1.91 12.33
CA VAL A 5 -28.12 1.35 11.11
C VAL A 5 -28.16 2.38 9.97
N GLN A 6 -26.98 2.81 9.53
CA GLN A 6 -26.82 3.62 8.33
C GLN A 6 -26.46 2.70 7.15
N THR A 7 -27.19 2.80 6.05
CA THR A 7 -26.85 2.12 4.79
C THR A 7 -26.14 3.07 3.85
N VAL A 8 -24.97 2.66 3.34
CA VAL A 8 -24.20 3.41 2.36
C VAL A 8 -24.04 2.56 1.11
N ASN A 9 -24.42 3.10 -0.05
CA ASN A 9 -24.30 2.42 -1.34
C ASN A 9 -23.06 2.91 -2.07
N VAL A 10 -22.18 1.98 -2.42
CA VAL A 10 -20.91 2.24 -3.13
C VAL A 10 -20.69 1.20 -4.24
N ASP A 11 -19.81 1.53 -5.17
CA ASP A 11 -19.44 0.61 -6.25
C ASP A 11 -18.31 -0.32 -5.81
N ILE A 12 -17.40 0.19 -4.98
CA ILE A 12 -16.25 -0.55 -4.44
C ILE A 12 -16.18 -0.32 -2.94
N ALA A 13 -16.01 -1.40 -2.19
CA ALA A 13 -15.73 -1.35 -0.77
C ALA A 13 -14.38 -2.02 -0.48
N ILE A 14 -13.47 -1.28 0.15
CA ILE A 14 -12.11 -1.72 0.49
C ILE A 14 -12.00 -1.83 2.01
N VAL A 15 -11.62 -2.99 2.51
CA VAL A 15 -11.42 -3.26 3.93
C VAL A 15 -9.93 -3.15 4.28
N GLY A 16 -9.61 -2.16 5.10
CA GLY A 16 -8.25 -1.84 5.53
C GLY A 16 -7.67 -0.62 4.83
N ALA A 17 -7.26 0.38 5.60
CA ALA A 17 -6.64 1.62 5.11
C ALA A 17 -5.13 1.68 5.42
N GLY A 18 -4.44 0.56 5.34
CA GLY A 18 -2.98 0.50 5.27
C GLY A 18 -2.48 0.83 3.87
N GLY A 19 -1.19 0.63 3.61
CA GLY A 19 -0.57 0.94 2.32
C GLY A 19 -1.30 0.32 1.13
N GLY A 20 -1.64 -0.97 1.20
CA GLY A 20 -2.36 -1.67 0.13
C GLY A 20 -3.76 -1.13 -0.12
N GLY A 21 -4.54 -0.89 0.94
CA GLY A 21 -5.91 -0.38 0.80
C GLY A 21 -5.96 1.05 0.29
N LEU A 22 -5.09 1.93 0.77
CA LEU A 22 -4.96 3.29 0.25
C LEU A 22 -4.54 3.29 -1.22
N ARG A 23 -3.54 2.47 -1.59
CA ARG A 23 -3.09 2.37 -2.99
C ARG A 23 -4.19 1.83 -3.91
N ALA A 24 -4.95 0.82 -3.45
CA ALA A 24 -6.09 0.28 -4.19
C ALA A 24 -7.21 1.32 -4.39
N ALA A 25 -7.53 2.09 -3.34
CA ALA A 25 -8.53 3.16 -3.42
C ALA A 25 -8.11 4.25 -4.42
N ILE A 26 -6.85 4.67 -4.39
CA ILE A 26 -6.29 5.64 -5.34
C ILE A 26 -6.39 5.09 -6.77
N ALA A 27 -5.93 3.86 -7.00
CA ALA A 27 -5.97 3.24 -8.33
C ALA A 27 -7.40 3.12 -8.89
N ALA A 28 -8.36 2.75 -8.06
CA ALA A 28 -9.77 2.69 -8.46
C ALA A 28 -10.30 4.09 -8.82
N ALA A 29 -9.95 5.10 -8.03
CA ALA A 29 -10.36 6.48 -8.27
C ALA A 29 -9.74 7.08 -9.55
N GLU A 30 -8.48 6.75 -9.83
CA GLU A 30 -7.79 7.13 -11.07
C GLU A 30 -8.38 6.44 -12.31
N ALA A 31 -8.74 5.17 -12.18
CA ALA A 31 -9.30 4.38 -13.28
C ALA A 31 -10.69 4.88 -13.71
N ASN A 32 -11.52 5.34 -12.76
CA ASN A 32 -12.84 5.87 -13.08
C ASN A 32 -13.28 6.91 -12.03
N PRO A 33 -13.33 8.20 -12.40
CA PRO A 33 -13.69 9.29 -11.48
C PRO A 33 -15.17 9.28 -11.03
N ASN A 34 -16.01 8.43 -11.61
CA ASN A 34 -17.43 8.34 -11.24
C ASN A 34 -17.71 7.26 -10.19
N LEU A 35 -16.71 6.46 -9.81
CA LEU A 35 -16.87 5.43 -8.79
C LEU A 35 -17.12 6.05 -7.41
N LYS A 36 -18.01 5.43 -6.65
CA LYS A 36 -18.17 5.66 -5.22
C LYS A 36 -17.38 4.58 -4.48
N ILE A 37 -16.36 4.99 -3.75
CA ILE A 37 -15.42 4.08 -3.09
C ILE A 37 -15.54 4.25 -1.58
N ALA A 38 -15.84 3.17 -0.87
CA ALA A 38 -15.75 3.12 0.59
C ALA A 38 -14.42 2.52 1.02
N LEU A 39 -13.65 3.23 1.82
CA LEU A 39 -12.43 2.74 2.45
C LEU A 39 -12.68 2.59 3.95
N VAL A 40 -12.86 1.35 4.41
CA VAL A 40 -13.26 1.02 5.79
C VAL A 40 -12.07 0.53 6.58
N SER A 41 -11.80 1.10 7.74
CA SER A 41 -10.66 0.73 8.57
C SER A 41 -11.00 0.68 10.06
N LYS A 42 -10.53 -0.37 10.74
CA LYS A 42 -10.72 -0.52 12.19
C LYS A 42 -9.94 0.49 13.04
N VAL A 43 -8.95 1.13 12.44
CA VAL A 43 -8.14 2.19 13.06
C VAL A 43 -7.96 3.33 12.08
N TYR A 44 -7.61 4.50 12.58
CA TYR A 44 -7.19 5.60 11.74
C TYR A 44 -6.01 5.16 10.85
N PRO A 45 -5.98 5.49 9.54
CA PRO A 45 -5.01 4.95 8.59
C PRO A 45 -3.56 5.02 9.04
N MET A 46 -3.15 6.15 9.64
CA MET A 46 -1.78 6.36 10.12
C MET A 46 -1.39 5.48 11.34
N ARG A 47 -2.31 4.63 11.82
CA ARG A 47 -2.06 3.62 12.87
C ARG A 47 -1.99 2.21 12.32
N SER A 48 -1.96 2.04 10.98
CA SER A 48 -1.81 0.73 10.34
C SER A 48 -0.38 0.20 10.46
N HIS A 49 -0.19 -1.11 10.23
CA HIS A 49 1.12 -1.74 10.31
C HIS A 49 2.14 -1.21 9.30
N THR A 50 1.70 -0.61 8.20
CA THR A 50 2.60 0.01 7.22
C THR A 50 3.51 1.05 7.87
N VAL A 51 3.03 1.78 8.88
CA VAL A 51 3.82 2.80 9.59
C VAL A 51 5.05 2.21 10.31
N ALA A 52 4.99 0.94 10.69
CA ALA A 52 6.05 0.25 11.41
C ALA A 52 7.17 -0.30 10.50
N ALA A 53 7.06 -0.13 9.18
CA ALA A 53 8.08 -0.55 8.22
C ALA A 53 9.23 0.47 8.17
N GLU A 54 10.17 0.39 9.09
CA GLU A 54 11.26 1.37 9.27
C GLU A 54 12.42 1.15 8.29
N GLY A 55 12.67 -0.11 7.89
CA GLY A 55 13.85 -0.52 7.13
C GLY A 55 13.94 0.05 5.73
N GLY A 56 12.84 0.17 5.04
CA GLY A 56 12.77 0.57 3.64
C GLY A 56 11.98 -0.40 2.78
N ALA A 57 11.96 -0.16 1.49
CA ALA A 57 11.32 -1.00 0.48
C ALA A 57 12.27 -1.27 -0.68
N ALA A 58 12.42 -2.53 -1.05
CA ALA A 58 13.35 -2.94 -2.10
C ALA A 58 12.73 -2.76 -3.49
N ALA A 59 13.49 -2.10 -4.38
CA ALA A 59 13.15 -1.98 -5.79
C ALA A 59 14.42 -1.72 -6.61
N VAL A 60 14.51 -2.37 -7.76
CA VAL A 60 15.65 -2.20 -8.68
C VAL A 60 15.74 -0.75 -9.15
N ILE A 61 16.92 -0.14 -9.02
CA ILE A 61 17.21 1.24 -9.47
C ILE A 61 18.59 1.37 -10.12
N LYS A 62 19.55 0.51 -9.76
CA LYS A 62 20.93 0.58 -10.24
C LYS A 62 21.10 -0.23 -11.52
N GLU A 63 22.00 0.22 -12.42
CA GLU A 63 22.31 -0.48 -13.66
C GLU A 63 22.93 -1.89 -13.45
N GLU A 64 23.70 -2.06 -12.37
CA GLU A 64 24.30 -3.35 -12.03
C GLU A 64 23.31 -4.34 -11.41
N ASP A 65 22.07 -3.91 -11.10
CA ASP A 65 20.99 -4.73 -10.55
C ASP A 65 20.07 -5.27 -11.67
N SER A 66 19.21 -6.23 -11.33
CA SER A 66 18.20 -6.75 -12.24
C SER A 66 17.02 -7.36 -11.49
N TYR A 67 15.90 -7.56 -12.19
CA TYR A 67 14.75 -8.26 -11.64
C TYR A 67 15.09 -9.68 -11.22
N ASP A 68 15.89 -10.41 -12.02
CA ASP A 68 16.35 -11.77 -11.70
C ASP A 68 17.15 -11.81 -10.39
N LYS A 69 18.06 -10.86 -10.18
CA LYS A 69 18.83 -10.74 -8.94
C LYS A 69 17.92 -10.42 -7.76
N HIS A 70 16.97 -9.51 -7.94
CA HIS A 70 16.01 -9.16 -6.89
C HIS A 70 15.09 -10.34 -6.57
N PHE A 71 14.59 -11.04 -7.59
CA PHE A 71 13.80 -12.24 -7.45
C PHE A 71 14.54 -13.31 -6.65
N HIS A 72 15.76 -13.65 -7.08
CA HIS A 72 16.57 -14.67 -6.41
C HIS A 72 16.87 -14.31 -4.94
N ASP A 73 17.26 -13.06 -4.67
CA ASP A 73 17.51 -12.60 -3.29
C ASP A 73 16.26 -12.69 -2.42
N THR A 74 15.08 -12.40 -2.99
CA THR A 74 13.80 -12.45 -2.27
C THR A 74 13.39 -13.88 -1.96
N VAL A 75 13.44 -14.78 -2.95
CA VAL A 75 13.07 -16.19 -2.78
C VAL A 75 14.05 -16.90 -1.85
N ALA A 76 15.37 -16.66 -2.00
CA ALA A 76 16.39 -17.23 -1.12
C ALA A 76 16.26 -16.69 0.32
N GLY A 77 15.96 -15.39 0.48
CA GLY A 77 15.71 -14.76 1.78
C GLY A 77 14.45 -15.27 2.49
N GLY A 78 13.50 -15.77 1.73
CA GLY A 78 12.29 -16.45 2.22
C GLY A 78 12.44 -17.97 2.38
N ASP A 79 13.68 -18.49 2.43
CA ASP A 79 13.98 -19.93 2.56
C ASP A 79 13.26 -20.78 1.50
N TRP A 80 13.07 -20.25 0.30
CA TRP A 80 12.39 -20.91 -0.83
C TRP A 80 10.92 -21.25 -0.58
N LEU A 81 10.30 -20.65 0.43
CA LEU A 81 8.90 -20.86 0.78
C LEU A 81 7.94 -19.84 0.14
N CYS A 82 8.48 -18.90 -0.63
CA CYS A 82 7.69 -17.87 -1.30
C CYS A 82 6.84 -18.45 -2.44
N GLU A 83 5.68 -17.85 -2.66
CA GLU A 83 4.93 -17.99 -3.91
C GLU A 83 5.69 -17.23 -5.00
N GLN A 84 6.37 -17.95 -5.87
CA GLN A 84 7.38 -17.37 -6.77
C GLN A 84 6.77 -16.49 -7.87
N ASP A 85 5.57 -16.79 -8.33
CA ASP A 85 4.79 -15.96 -9.24
C ASP A 85 4.44 -14.58 -8.63
N VAL A 86 4.14 -14.56 -7.33
CA VAL A 86 3.91 -13.30 -6.59
C VAL A 86 5.21 -12.51 -6.46
N VAL A 87 6.34 -13.18 -6.21
CA VAL A 87 7.64 -12.52 -6.15
C VAL A 87 8.05 -11.95 -7.50
N GLU A 88 7.83 -12.69 -8.60
CA GLU A 88 8.10 -12.21 -9.95
C GLU A 88 7.31 -10.94 -10.25
N TYR A 89 6.01 -10.96 -10.03
CA TYR A 89 5.16 -9.77 -10.16
C TYR A 89 5.66 -8.60 -9.32
N PHE A 90 6.01 -8.85 -8.06
CA PHE A 90 6.49 -7.82 -7.14
C PHE A 90 7.78 -7.16 -7.64
N VAL A 91 8.80 -7.94 -8.05
CA VAL A 91 10.11 -7.37 -8.44
C VAL A 91 10.02 -6.56 -9.73
N GLU A 92 9.13 -6.94 -10.64
CA GLU A 92 8.90 -6.22 -11.90
C GLU A 92 8.17 -4.89 -11.68
N HIS A 93 7.21 -4.86 -10.76
CA HIS A 93 6.35 -3.69 -10.56
C HIS A 93 6.85 -2.72 -9.50
N SER A 94 7.67 -3.18 -8.55
CA SER A 94 8.15 -2.36 -7.44
C SER A 94 8.88 -1.07 -7.88
N PRO A 95 9.72 -1.03 -8.94
CA PRO A 95 10.37 0.22 -9.37
C PRO A 95 9.39 1.30 -9.83
N VAL A 96 8.32 0.88 -10.50
CA VAL A 96 7.26 1.79 -10.98
C VAL A 96 6.51 2.38 -9.79
N GLU A 97 6.14 1.56 -8.83
CA GLU A 97 5.42 2.00 -7.63
C GLU A 97 6.28 2.91 -6.74
N MET A 98 7.59 2.62 -6.59
CA MET A 98 8.51 3.47 -5.83
C MET A 98 8.66 4.85 -6.48
N THR A 99 8.77 4.89 -7.81
CA THR A 99 8.81 6.14 -8.58
C THR A 99 7.48 6.90 -8.48
N GLN A 100 6.35 6.19 -8.47
CA GLN A 100 5.05 6.82 -8.30
C GLN A 100 4.89 7.44 -6.90
N LEU A 101 5.34 6.77 -5.86
CA LEU A 101 5.38 7.32 -4.50
C LEU A 101 6.25 8.57 -4.41
N GLU A 102 7.38 8.59 -5.11
CA GLU A 102 8.23 9.79 -5.24
C GLU A 102 7.47 10.95 -5.86
N ARG A 103 6.77 10.71 -6.97
CA ARG A 103 5.95 11.74 -7.65
C ARG A 103 4.84 12.28 -6.76
N TRP A 104 4.31 11.46 -5.86
CA TRP A 104 3.33 11.87 -4.86
C TRP A 104 3.94 12.56 -3.64
N GLY A 105 5.28 12.71 -3.62
CA GLY A 105 6.01 13.47 -2.60
C GLY A 105 6.57 12.64 -1.45
N CYS A 106 6.75 11.32 -1.61
CA CYS A 106 7.46 10.53 -0.61
C CYS A 106 8.92 11.01 -0.50
N PRO A 107 9.37 11.43 0.69
CA PRO A 107 10.67 12.09 0.86
C PRO A 107 11.80 11.06 0.97
N TRP A 108 12.07 10.35 -0.12
CA TRP A 108 13.18 9.39 -0.17
C TRP A 108 14.50 10.07 0.19
N SER A 109 15.34 9.38 0.96
CA SER A 109 16.69 9.84 1.24
C SER A 109 17.49 10.01 -0.05
N ARG A 110 18.27 11.09 -0.15
CA ARG A 110 19.01 11.48 -1.35
C ARG A 110 20.50 11.48 -1.12
N LYS A 111 21.26 11.23 -2.18
CA LYS A 111 22.69 11.49 -2.26
C LYS A 111 22.96 12.99 -2.48
N ALA A 112 24.23 13.39 -2.41
CA ALA A 112 24.65 14.78 -2.62
C ALA A 112 24.37 15.29 -4.06
N ASP A 113 24.34 14.39 -5.05
CA ASP A 113 24.02 14.66 -6.44
C ASP A 113 22.50 14.79 -6.71
N GLY A 114 21.66 14.52 -5.73
CA GLY A 114 20.20 14.58 -5.82
C GLY A 114 19.54 13.25 -6.17
N ASP A 115 20.27 12.21 -6.51
CA ASP A 115 19.74 10.88 -6.79
C ASP A 115 19.18 10.23 -5.54
N VAL A 116 18.22 9.32 -5.72
CA VAL A 116 17.69 8.51 -4.63
C VAL A 116 18.82 7.67 -4.03
N ASN A 117 18.96 7.76 -2.73
CA ASN A 117 19.90 6.92 -1.99
C ASN A 117 19.24 5.59 -1.66
N VAL A 118 19.98 4.50 -1.90
CA VAL A 118 19.57 3.14 -1.55
C VAL A 118 20.62 2.49 -0.67
N ARG A 119 20.19 1.55 0.14
CA ARG A 119 21.06 0.82 1.07
C ARG A 119 20.87 -0.69 0.97
N ARG A 120 21.83 -1.44 1.51
CA ARG A 120 21.67 -2.88 1.71
C ARG A 120 20.79 -3.13 2.93
N PHE A 121 19.99 -4.18 2.84
CA PHE A 121 19.16 -4.64 3.94
C PHE A 121 19.09 -6.17 3.94
N GLY A 122 19.19 -6.81 5.12
CA GLY A 122 18.89 -8.22 5.28
C GLY A 122 19.68 -9.19 4.40
N GLY A 123 21.00 -9.04 4.27
CA GLY A 123 21.84 -9.99 3.51
C GLY A 123 21.88 -9.77 1.99
N MET A 124 21.23 -8.72 1.49
CA MET A 124 21.30 -8.33 0.08
C MET A 124 22.74 -8.08 -0.36
N LYS A 125 23.10 -8.54 -1.56
CA LYS A 125 24.41 -8.29 -2.17
C LYS A 125 24.47 -6.92 -2.86
N ILE A 126 23.33 -6.46 -3.40
CA ILE A 126 23.19 -5.20 -4.12
C ILE A 126 22.31 -4.23 -3.33
N GLU A 127 22.65 -2.96 -3.33
CA GLU A 127 21.87 -1.90 -2.70
C GLU A 127 20.68 -1.57 -3.58
N ARG A 128 19.46 -1.92 -3.12
CA ARG A 128 18.19 -1.62 -3.80
C ARG A 128 17.09 -1.16 -2.86
N THR A 129 17.38 -1.03 -1.56
CA THR A 129 16.38 -0.63 -0.58
C THR A 129 16.25 0.88 -0.54
N TRP A 130 15.14 1.40 -1.05
CA TRP A 130 14.73 2.78 -0.91
C TRP A 130 14.32 3.05 0.54
N PHE A 131 14.69 4.17 1.07
CA PHE A 131 14.40 4.51 2.47
C PHE A 131 14.21 6.00 2.68
N ALA A 132 13.48 6.37 3.72
CA ALA A 132 13.31 7.74 4.19
C ALA A 132 13.78 7.78 5.65
N ALA A 133 15.07 8.02 5.85
CA ALA A 133 15.76 7.94 7.13
C ALA A 133 15.47 6.60 7.86
N ASP A 134 14.91 6.68 9.06
CA ASP A 134 14.47 5.54 9.89
C ASP A 134 12.94 5.40 10.00
N LYS A 135 12.20 6.11 9.14
CA LYS A 135 10.72 6.21 9.18
C LYS A 135 10.08 5.97 7.82
N THR A 136 10.62 5.05 7.05
CA THR A 136 10.17 4.79 5.68
C THR A 136 8.68 4.51 5.60
N GLY A 137 8.16 3.59 6.42
CA GLY A 137 6.74 3.24 6.42
C GLY A 137 5.82 4.39 6.82
N PHE A 138 6.26 5.24 7.75
CA PHE A 138 5.51 6.44 8.12
C PHE A 138 5.38 7.38 6.91
N HIS A 139 6.47 7.69 6.22
CA HIS A 139 6.46 8.60 5.08
C HIS A 139 5.69 8.03 3.90
N LEU A 140 5.88 6.72 3.60
CA LEU A 140 5.15 6.01 2.56
C LEU A 140 3.64 6.06 2.82
N LEU A 141 3.22 5.70 4.03
CA LEU A 141 1.80 5.71 4.41
C LEU A 141 1.22 7.12 4.41
N HIS A 142 1.96 8.11 4.91
CA HIS A 142 1.55 9.51 4.90
C HIS A 142 1.36 10.03 3.48
N THR A 143 2.27 9.70 2.57
CA THR A 143 2.17 10.03 1.15
C THR A 143 0.90 9.46 0.53
N LEU A 144 0.64 8.16 0.72
CA LEU A 144 -0.58 7.52 0.23
C LEU A 144 -1.84 8.15 0.83
N PHE A 145 -1.81 8.43 2.13
CA PHE A 145 -2.94 9.07 2.81
C PHE A 145 -3.23 10.46 2.25
N GLN A 146 -2.22 11.32 2.12
CA GLN A 146 -2.36 12.67 1.54
C GLN A 146 -2.83 12.62 0.10
N THR A 147 -2.32 11.68 -0.70
CA THR A 147 -2.76 11.48 -2.07
C THR A 147 -4.23 11.06 -2.12
N SER A 148 -4.66 10.15 -1.25
CA SER A 148 -6.06 9.68 -1.21
C SER A 148 -7.07 10.79 -0.93
N ILE A 149 -6.69 11.83 -0.19
CA ILE A 149 -7.55 12.97 0.14
C ILE A 149 -7.88 13.82 -1.10
N GLN A 150 -7.06 13.76 -2.14
CA GLN A 150 -7.27 14.51 -3.38
C GLN A 150 -8.43 13.92 -4.22
N TYR A 151 -8.89 12.71 -3.90
CA TYR A 151 -9.94 12.00 -4.62
C TYR A 151 -11.26 12.04 -3.82
N PRO A 152 -12.18 12.96 -4.14
CA PRO A 152 -13.43 13.13 -3.39
C PRO A 152 -14.37 11.93 -3.45
N GLN A 153 -14.21 11.03 -4.43
CA GLN A 153 -14.94 9.79 -4.56
C GLN A 153 -14.54 8.71 -3.54
N ILE A 154 -13.44 8.90 -2.80
CA ILE A 154 -13.01 8.01 -1.72
C ILE A 154 -13.64 8.49 -0.41
N GLN A 155 -14.70 7.83 0.02
CA GLN A 155 -15.29 8.04 1.34
C GLN A 155 -14.61 7.14 2.37
N ARG A 156 -14.01 7.73 3.40
CA ARG A 156 -13.37 6.98 4.47
C ARG A 156 -14.31 6.75 5.65
N PHE A 157 -14.23 5.53 6.19
CA PHE A 157 -14.89 5.10 7.40
C PHE A 157 -13.81 4.64 8.38
N ASP A 158 -13.17 5.63 9.03
CA ASP A 158 -12.12 5.39 10.01
C ASP A 158 -12.75 4.88 11.31
N GLU A 159 -12.06 4.00 12.04
CA GLU A 159 -12.49 3.40 13.30
C GLU A 159 -13.78 2.56 13.19
N HIS A 160 -14.04 2.00 12.00
CA HIS A 160 -15.13 1.08 11.74
C HIS A 160 -14.58 -0.36 11.66
N PHE A 161 -15.10 -1.21 12.52
CA PHE A 161 -14.72 -2.63 12.57
C PHE A 161 -15.69 -3.46 11.72
N VAL A 162 -15.19 -4.08 10.66
CA VAL A 162 -15.99 -4.97 9.82
C VAL A 162 -16.30 -6.24 10.59
N LEU A 163 -17.60 -6.51 10.78
CA LEU A 163 -18.13 -7.65 11.53
C LEU A 163 -18.38 -8.83 10.61
N ASP A 164 -18.91 -8.57 9.41
CA ASP A 164 -19.35 -9.60 8.49
C ASP A 164 -19.29 -9.11 7.04
N ILE A 165 -19.15 -10.06 6.11
CA ILE A 165 -19.28 -9.86 4.66
C ILE A 165 -20.60 -10.46 4.21
N LEU A 166 -21.46 -9.65 3.65
CA LEU A 166 -22.75 -10.08 3.12
C LEU A 166 -22.51 -10.79 1.78
N VAL A 167 -22.84 -12.07 1.74
CA VAL A 167 -22.70 -12.90 0.53
C VAL A 167 -24.08 -13.38 0.08
N ASP A 168 -24.36 -13.22 -1.21
CA ASP A 168 -25.57 -13.69 -1.85
C ASP A 168 -25.17 -14.44 -3.14
N ASP A 169 -25.63 -15.68 -3.26
CA ASP A 169 -25.31 -16.59 -4.37
C ASP A 169 -23.79 -16.66 -4.70
N GLY A 170 -22.95 -16.78 -3.64
CA GLY A 170 -21.49 -16.85 -3.77
C GLY A 170 -20.78 -15.54 -4.11
N HIS A 171 -21.51 -14.42 -4.19
CA HIS A 171 -20.96 -13.10 -4.51
C HIS A 171 -21.00 -12.19 -3.28
N ALA A 172 -19.89 -11.49 -3.01
CA ALA A 172 -19.88 -10.44 -2.00
C ALA A 172 -20.74 -9.26 -2.46
N ARG A 173 -21.78 -8.94 -1.67
CA ARG A 173 -22.75 -7.87 -1.95
C ARG A 173 -22.57 -6.65 -1.06
N GLY A 174 -21.85 -6.80 0.04
CA GLY A 174 -21.65 -5.73 0.99
C GLY A 174 -20.97 -6.20 2.26
N MET A 175 -20.96 -5.35 3.25
CA MET A 175 -20.42 -5.66 4.56
C MET A 175 -21.22 -4.98 5.67
N VAL A 176 -21.13 -5.53 6.87
CA VAL A 176 -21.61 -4.90 8.10
C VAL A 176 -20.39 -4.40 8.88
N ALA A 177 -20.38 -3.14 9.24
CA ALA A 177 -19.32 -2.55 10.04
C ALA A 177 -19.90 -1.81 11.24
N MET A 178 -19.20 -1.90 12.35
CA MET A 178 -19.52 -1.21 13.60
C MET A 178 -18.60 -0.01 13.78
N ASN A 179 -19.18 1.15 14.00
CA ASN A 179 -18.43 2.33 14.45
C ASN A 179 -18.03 2.12 15.92
N LYS A 180 -16.78 2.38 16.29
CA LYS A 180 -16.25 2.22 17.64
C LYS A 180 -16.51 3.44 18.51
#